data_c01cb3d7b74b5ce42a6c65bb1db31808
#
_entry.id   c01cb3d7b74b5ce42a6c65bb1db31808
#
_cell.length_a   1.000
_cell.length_b   1.000
_cell.length_c   1.000
_cell.angle_alpha   90.00
_cell.angle_beta   90.00
_cell.angle_gamma   90.00
#
_symmetry.space_group_name_H-M   'P 1'
#
loop_
_entity.id
_entity.type
_entity.pdbx_description
1 polymer ?
#
loop_
_entity_poly.entity_id
_entity_poly.type
_entity_poly.pdbx_seq_one_letter_code
_entity_poly.pdbx_strand_id
1 'polypeptide(L)'
;MHQVTLQEPFRALFYAPFYAALARGAYASEGVEVRLLPGTVPSLAKDSVLEGIADLAWGGPMRLLLAHDKDHACPLRLFGAVVMGDPFFLVGRAPRPDFRLADLARLTLGTVSEVPTPWWTLQDDLRRAGIDPDAVARVTDRSMAENAAAVAAGTLDVAQLFEPLVSAMEIAGTGHAWYAQASRGATSYTAFYGRLDVIEAKRPAFEAMVRGLAATLAWFAEAGAAEIVSTIAPFFEGLDREAAARAVDRYRALGVWTTDPRFPPEALARLEAAMLSAGAITHAPGFAGLVAEDVTARALAP
;
A
#
# COMPACT_ATOMS: atom_id res chain seq x y z
N MET A 1 12.77 -8.05 26.58
CA MET A 1 12.20 -7.25 25.50
C MET A 1 13.01 -7.53 24.25
N HIS A 2 12.34 -7.91 23.15
CA HIS A 2 12.99 -8.17 21.88
C HIS A 2 13.32 -6.83 21.19
N GLN A 3 14.49 -6.75 20.55
CA GLN A 3 14.90 -5.59 19.76
C GLN A 3 14.66 -5.88 18.28
N VAL A 4 13.92 -5.01 17.59
CA VAL A 4 13.62 -5.14 16.18
C VAL A 4 13.86 -3.81 15.45
N THR A 5 14.64 -3.85 14.37
CA THR A 5 14.83 -2.71 13.48
C THR A 5 13.87 -2.83 12.29
N LEU A 6 12.97 -1.87 12.17
CA LEU A 6 11.92 -1.82 11.17
C LEU A 6 12.16 -0.69 10.17
N GLN A 7 12.22 -0.99 8.89
CA GLN A 7 12.40 0.00 7.82
C GLN A 7 11.07 0.43 7.21
N GLU A 8 10.78 1.72 7.18
CA GLU A 8 9.70 2.26 6.35
C GLU A 8 10.21 2.55 4.93
N PRO A 9 9.37 2.41 3.87
CA PRO A 9 9.78 2.74 2.50
C PRO A 9 9.70 4.25 2.23
N PHE A 10 8.62 4.88 2.58
CA PHE A 10 8.31 6.31 2.53
C PHE A 10 7.03 6.57 3.33
N ARG A 11 6.72 7.84 3.60
CA ARG A 11 5.52 8.19 4.36
C ARG A 11 4.29 8.32 3.47
N ALA A 12 3.25 7.55 3.79
CA ALA A 12 1.96 7.63 3.13
C ALA A 12 0.83 7.32 4.11
N LEU A 13 -0.33 7.96 3.93
CA LEU A 13 -1.45 7.81 4.84
C LEU A 13 -2.01 6.37 4.83
N PHE A 14 -1.93 5.65 3.72
CA PHE A 14 -2.36 4.25 3.69
C PHE A 14 -1.49 3.31 4.55
N TYR A 15 -0.33 3.76 5.05
CA TYR A 15 0.46 3.06 6.08
C TYR A 15 0.03 3.40 7.51
N ALA A 16 -1.04 4.17 7.70
CA ALA A 16 -1.51 4.64 9.01
C ALA A 16 -1.60 3.55 10.08
N PRO A 17 -2.03 2.30 9.83
CA PRO A 17 -2.05 1.27 10.88
C PRO A 17 -0.67 0.94 11.46
N PHE A 18 0.41 0.98 10.66
CA PHE A 18 1.77 0.75 11.18
C PHE A 18 2.22 1.86 12.10
N TYR A 19 1.94 3.12 11.74
CA TYR A 19 2.26 4.27 12.60
C TYR A 19 1.41 4.28 13.86
N ALA A 20 0.13 3.90 13.75
CA ALA A 20 -0.75 3.77 14.90
C ALA A 20 -0.25 2.69 15.87
N ALA A 21 0.24 1.55 15.38
CA ALA A 21 0.82 0.51 16.22
C ALA A 21 2.05 1.00 16.99
N LEU A 22 2.91 1.80 16.35
CA LEU A 22 4.06 2.42 17.00
C LEU A 22 3.61 3.47 18.03
N ALA A 23 2.74 4.41 17.65
CA ALA A 23 2.29 5.51 18.52
C ALA A 23 1.56 5.02 19.77
N ARG A 24 0.78 3.95 19.64
CA ARG A 24 0.02 3.33 20.73
C ARG A 24 0.83 2.38 21.60
N GLY A 25 2.10 2.17 21.26
CA GLY A 25 2.95 1.21 21.97
C GLY A 25 2.50 -0.26 21.82
N ALA A 26 1.77 -0.59 20.75
CA ALA A 26 1.20 -1.92 20.57
C ALA A 26 2.28 -3.03 20.47
N TYR A 27 3.45 -2.71 19.92
CA TYR A 27 4.58 -3.65 19.90
C TYR A 27 5.26 -3.73 21.26
N ALA A 28 5.38 -2.62 21.98
CA ALA A 28 5.99 -2.58 23.31
C ALA A 28 5.15 -3.37 24.32
N SER A 29 3.82 -3.32 24.25
CA SER A 29 2.92 -4.12 25.10
C SER A 29 3.06 -5.62 24.89
N GLU A 30 3.54 -6.05 23.71
CA GLU A 30 3.88 -7.42 23.36
C GLU A 30 5.36 -7.76 23.61
N GLY A 31 6.10 -6.88 24.30
CA GLY A 31 7.50 -7.11 24.65
C GLY A 31 8.51 -6.88 23.53
N VAL A 32 8.15 -6.10 22.50
CA VAL A 32 9.02 -5.76 21.39
C VAL A 32 9.32 -4.27 21.36
N GLU A 33 10.60 -3.91 21.44
CA GLU A 33 11.07 -2.57 21.21
C GLU A 33 11.43 -2.39 19.73
N VAL A 34 10.73 -1.50 19.04
CA VAL A 34 10.91 -1.25 17.62
C VAL A 34 11.69 0.03 17.38
N ARG A 35 12.82 -0.08 16.68
CA ARG A 35 13.56 1.05 16.13
C ARG A 35 13.13 1.27 14.69
N LEU A 36 12.33 2.31 14.45
CA LEU A 36 11.91 2.69 13.09
C LEU A 36 13.05 3.42 12.37
N LEU A 37 13.40 2.93 11.18
CA LEU A 37 14.30 3.61 10.26
C LEU A 37 13.46 4.36 9.21
N PRO A 38 13.63 5.69 9.09
CA PRO A 38 12.89 6.47 8.12
C PRO A 38 13.31 6.12 6.69
N GLY A 39 12.33 6.06 5.79
CA GLY A 39 12.53 5.83 4.36
C GLY A 39 12.26 7.10 3.56
N THR A 40 13.07 7.32 2.53
CA THR A 40 12.94 8.44 1.60
C THR A 40 12.58 8.01 0.19
N VAL A 41 12.87 6.75 -0.16
CA VAL A 41 12.58 6.17 -1.47
C VAL A 41 12.02 4.75 -1.32
N PRO A 42 11.00 4.39 -2.11
CA PRO A 42 10.30 3.12 -1.95
C PRO A 42 11.18 1.86 -2.10
N SER A 43 12.28 1.91 -2.86
CA SER A 43 13.20 0.76 -3.06
C SER A 43 14.08 0.48 -1.85
N LEU A 44 14.41 1.50 -1.06
CA LEU A 44 15.33 1.42 0.06
C LEU A 44 14.94 0.33 1.09
N ALA A 45 13.65 0.19 1.35
CA ALA A 45 13.17 -0.74 2.36
C ALA A 45 13.54 -2.20 2.04
N LYS A 46 13.41 -2.62 0.77
CA LYS A 46 13.78 -3.97 0.32
C LYS A 46 15.30 -4.20 0.44
N ASP A 47 16.09 -3.24 -0.01
CA ASP A 47 17.54 -3.35 -0.01
C ASP A 47 18.09 -3.36 1.43
N SER A 48 17.55 -2.52 2.31
CA SER A 48 17.88 -2.49 3.75
C SER A 48 17.66 -3.85 4.45
N VAL A 49 16.58 -4.56 4.10
CA VAL A 49 16.31 -5.91 4.63
C VAL A 49 17.27 -6.95 4.03
N LEU A 50 17.52 -6.91 2.72
CA LEU A 50 18.45 -7.85 2.07
C LEU A 50 19.88 -7.71 2.59
N GLU A 51 20.32 -6.48 2.86
CA GLU A 51 21.65 -6.15 3.38
C GLU A 51 21.79 -6.36 4.90
N GLY A 52 20.67 -6.67 5.59
CA GLY A 52 20.66 -6.89 7.05
C GLY A 52 20.78 -5.61 7.88
N ILE A 53 20.54 -4.43 7.29
CA ILE A 53 20.47 -3.15 8.00
C ILE A 53 19.18 -3.08 8.84
N ALA A 54 18.10 -3.63 8.31
CA ALA A 54 16.85 -3.80 9.01
C ALA A 54 16.48 -5.28 9.12
N ASP A 55 15.79 -5.65 10.21
CA ASP A 55 15.29 -7.01 10.44
C ASP A 55 14.07 -7.31 9.56
N LEU A 56 13.21 -6.30 9.41
CA LEU A 56 12.03 -6.34 8.55
C LEU A 56 11.71 -4.94 8.03
N ALA A 57 10.80 -4.91 7.06
CA ALA A 57 10.18 -3.68 6.58
C ALA A 57 8.68 -3.90 6.37
N TRP A 58 7.94 -2.80 6.19
CA TRP A 58 6.64 -2.89 5.51
C TRP A 58 6.76 -2.35 4.09
N GLY A 59 5.89 -2.80 3.20
CA GLY A 59 5.88 -2.30 1.83
C GLY A 59 5.10 -3.16 0.86
N GLY A 60 5.15 -2.76 -0.40
CA GLY A 60 4.41 -3.42 -1.46
C GLY A 60 4.99 -4.78 -1.84
N PRO A 61 4.17 -5.84 -1.81
CA PRO A 61 4.56 -7.19 -2.25
C PRO A 61 5.11 -7.23 -3.68
N MET A 62 4.74 -6.28 -4.53
CA MET A 62 5.26 -6.16 -5.89
C MET A 62 6.81 -6.15 -5.95
N ARG A 63 7.47 -5.57 -4.94
CA ARG A 63 8.94 -5.53 -4.90
C ARG A 63 9.56 -6.89 -4.61
N LEU A 64 8.86 -7.70 -3.82
CA LEU A 64 9.25 -9.07 -3.56
C LEU A 64 9.01 -9.93 -4.79
N LEU A 65 7.88 -9.75 -5.47
CA LEU A 65 7.59 -10.43 -6.74
C LEU A 65 8.66 -10.14 -7.80
N LEU A 66 9.06 -8.87 -7.96
CA LEU A 66 10.18 -8.49 -8.84
C LEU A 66 11.52 -9.12 -8.41
N ALA A 67 11.76 -9.26 -7.11
CA ALA A 67 12.98 -9.88 -6.61
C ALA A 67 13.00 -11.39 -6.87
N HIS A 68 11.86 -12.07 -6.65
CA HIS A 68 11.70 -13.50 -6.94
C HIS A 68 11.71 -13.83 -8.44
N ASP A 69 11.22 -12.92 -9.29
CA ASP A 69 11.30 -13.08 -10.75
C ASP A 69 12.75 -13.04 -11.24
N LYS A 70 13.60 -12.22 -10.60
CA LYS A 70 15.04 -12.13 -10.92
C LYS A 70 15.85 -13.25 -10.30
N ASP A 71 15.50 -13.69 -9.10
CA ASP A 71 16.19 -14.73 -8.35
C ASP A 71 15.15 -15.60 -7.62
N HIS A 72 14.91 -16.80 -8.14
CA HIS A 72 13.97 -17.76 -7.58
C HIS A 72 14.37 -18.23 -6.16
N ALA A 73 15.63 -18.05 -5.76
CA ALA A 73 16.11 -18.33 -4.41
C ALA A 73 15.98 -17.13 -3.45
N CYS A 74 15.32 -16.04 -3.87
CA CYS A 74 15.14 -14.84 -3.06
C CYS A 74 14.61 -15.18 -1.66
N PRO A 75 15.29 -14.75 -0.57
CA PRO A 75 14.94 -15.13 0.78
C PRO A 75 13.78 -14.33 1.39
N LEU A 76 13.25 -13.32 0.68
CA LEU A 76 12.22 -12.44 1.22
C LEU A 76 10.87 -13.14 1.32
N ARG A 77 10.20 -12.98 2.48
CA ARG A 77 8.85 -13.51 2.72
C ARG A 77 7.97 -12.44 3.36
N LEU A 78 6.69 -12.46 3.00
CA LEU A 78 5.63 -11.62 3.53
C LEU A 78 5.00 -12.25 4.77
N PHE A 79 4.51 -11.43 5.70
CA PHE A 79 3.62 -11.81 6.80
C PHE A 79 2.89 -10.57 7.31
N GLY A 80 1.84 -10.73 8.10
CA GLY A 80 1.15 -9.59 8.73
C GLY A 80 0.59 -8.59 7.73
N ALA A 81 -0.48 -8.95 7.02
CA ALA A 81 -1.16 -8.12 6.03
C ALA A 81 -1.78 -6.86 6.65
N VAL A 82 -1.74 -5.73 5.93
CA VAL A 82 -2.35 -4.46 6.37
C VAL A 82 -3.14 -3.78 5.25
N VAL A 83 -2.54 -3.50 4.11
CA VAL A 83 -3.22 -2.84 2.99
C VAL A 83 -3.56 -3.88 1.95
N MET A 84 -4.82 -4.24 1.90
CA MET A 84 -5.35 -5.31 1.03
C MET A 84 -6.35 -4.78 0.00
N GLY A 85 -6.49 -3.47 -0.12
CA GLY A 85 -7.16 -2.75 -1.20
C GLY A 85 -6.21 -1.76 -1.85
N ASP A 86 -6.41 -1.49 -3.14
CA ASP A 86 -5.58 -0.52 -3.86
C ASP A 86 -5.88 0.91 -3.37
N PRO A 87 -4.91 1.67 -2.83
CA PRO A 87 -5.15 2.99 -2.28
C PRO A 87 -5.28 4.11 -3.33
N PHE A 88 -5.16 3.81 -4.61
CA PHE A 88 -5.17 4.81 -5.67
C PHE A 88 -6.55 5.10 -6.24
N PHE A 89 -6.66 6.29 -6.80
CA PHE A 89 -7.86 6.81 -7.48
C PHE A 89 -7.48 7.36 -8.85
N LEU A 90 -8.45 7.36 -9.76
CA LEU A 90 -8.42 8.21 -10.94
C LEU A 90 -9.14 9.51 -10.58
N VAL A 91 -8.44 10.63 -10.70
CA VAL A 91 -8.91 11.95 -10.28
C VAL A 91 -8.91 12.88 -11.48
N GLY A 92 -10.04 13.52 -11.77
CA GLY A 92 -10.17 14.55 -12.78
C GLY A 92 -10.66 15.86 -12.20
N ARG A 93 -10.63 16.94 -13.00
CA ARG A 93 -10.88 18.30 -12.51
C ARG A 93 -12.31 18.56 -12.06
N ALA A 94 -13.30 18.03 -12.76
CA ALA A 94 -14.72 18.21 -12.49
C ALA A 94 -15.38 16.88 -12.08
N PRO A 95 -16.50 16.89 -11.34
CA PRO A 95 -17.25 15.67 -11.06
C PRO A 95 -17.65 14.92 -12.32
N ARG A 96 -17.50 13.60 -12.33
CA ARG A 96 -17.88 12.74 -13.45
C ARG A 96 -18.47 11.42 -12.93
N PRO A 97 -19.72 11.44 -12.44
CA PRO A 97 -20.34 10.29 -11.78
C PRO A 97 -20.60 9.11 -12.73
N ASP A 98 -20.64 9.35 -14.02
CA ASP A 98 -20.83 8.37 -15.11
C ASP A 98 -19.51 7.85 -15.70
N PHE A 99 -18.36 8.19 -15.09
CA PHE A 99 -17.04 7.78 -15.58
C PHE A 99 -16.96 6.25 -15.71
N ARG A 100 -16.40 5.80 -16.82
CA ARG A 100 -16.07 4.39 -17.10
C ARG A 100 -14.63 4.28 -17.55
N LEU A 101 -14.00 3.14 -17.27
CA LEU A 101 -12.61 2.90 -17.71
C LEU A 101 -12.42 3.06 -19.22
N ALA A 102 -13.46 2.80 -20.03
CA ALA A 102 -13.43 3.03 -21.49
C ALA A 102 -13.20 4.50 -21.89
N ASP A 103 -13.52 5.43 -20.99
CA ASP A 103 -13.30 6.86 -21.26
C ASP A 103 -11.82 7.21 -21.34
N LEU A 104 -10.94 6.42 -20.69
CA LEU A 104 -9.49 6.62 -20.72
C LEU A 104 -8.90 6.57 -22.13
N ALA A 105 -9.53 5.86 -23.06
CA ALA A 105 -9.10 5.83 -24.46
C ALA A 105 -9.15 7.22 -25.17
N ARG A 106 -9.83 8.20 -24.57
CA ARG A 106 -9.99 9.56 -25.11
C ARG A 106 -9.40 10.64 -24.20
N LEU A 107 -8.73 10.24 -23.13
CA LEU A 107 -8.18 11.12 -22.10
C LEU A 107 -6.69 10.89 -21.98
N THR A 108 -5.98 11.92 -21.52
CA THR A 108 -4.57 11.81 -21.16
C THR A 108 -4.47 11.52 -19.66
N LEU A 109 -3.89 10.37 -19.31
CA LEU A 109 -3.72 9.90 -17.94
C LEU A 109 -2.31 10.23 -17.44
N GLY A 110 -2.20 10.98 -16.34
CA GLY A 110 -0.96 11.08 -15.56
C GLY A 110 -0.80 9.84 -14.66
N THR A 111 0.17 9.00 -14.96
CA THR A 111 0.56 7.90 -14.07
C THR A 111 1.69 8.36 -13.16
N VAL A 112 1.77 7.79 -11.96
CA VAL A 112 2.81 8.19 -10.99
C VAL A 112 4.17 7.65 -11.40
N SER A 113 5.20 8.51 -11.30
CA SER A 113 6.59 8.12 -11.60
C SER A 113 7.24 7.37 -10.43
N GLU A 114 6.76 7.58 -9.20
CA GLU A 114 7.37 7.08 -7.96
C GLU A 114 7.20 5.57 -7.77
N VAL A 115 6.05 5.02 -8.22
CA VAL A 115 5.74 3.57 -8.11
C VAL A 115 4.95 3.08 -9.32
N PRO A 116 5.31 1.95 -9.93
CA PRO A 116 4.64 1.43 -11.12
C PRO A 116 3.37 0.62 -10.82
N THR A 117 3.18 0.16 -9.59
CA THR A 117 2.09 -0.76 -9.20
C THR A 117 0.69 -0.26 -9.61
N PRO A 118 0.30 1.01 -9.37
CA PRO A 118 -1.06 1.45 -9.69
C PRO A 118 -1.35 1.41 -11.19
N TRP A 119 -0.33 1.58 -12.05
CA TRP A 119 -0.50 1.41 -13.48
C TRP A 119 -0.61 -0.06 -13.87
N TRP A 120 0.21 -0.96 -13.32
CA TRP A 120 0.11 -2.39 -13.62
C TRP A 120 -1.25 -2.98 -13.24
N THR A 121 -1.76 -2.61 -12.08
CA THR A 121 -3.09 -3.06 -11.65
C THR A 121 -4.21 -2.43 -12.47
N LEU A 122 -4.07 -1.17 -12.88
CA LEU A 122 -5.03 -0.52 -13.78
C LEU A 122 -5.02 -1.14 -15.19
N GLN A 123 -3.86 -1.55 -15.71
CA GLN A 123 -3.79 -2.28 -16.97
C GLN A 123 -4.60 -3.58 -16.93
N ASP A 124 -4.56 -4.34 -15.82
CA ASP A 124 -5.38 -5.54 -15.65
C ASP A 124 -6.87 -5.19 -15.65
N ASP A 125 -7.28 -4.12 -14.96
CA ASP A 125 -8.66 -3.64 -14.98
C ASP A 125 -9.11 -3.26 -16.41
N LEU A 126 -8.27 -2.57 -17.16
CA LEU A 126 -8.55 -2.19 -18.55
C LEU A 126 -8.74 -3.42 -19.43
N ARG A 127 -7.83 -4.40 -19.36
CA ARG A 127 -7.94 -5.64 -20.14
C ARG A 127 -9.20 -6.43 -19.78
N ARG A 128 -9.56 -6.52 -18.48
CA ARG A 128 -10.81 -7.15 -18.03
C ARG A 128 -12.06 -6.42 -18.55
N ALA A 129 -11.96 -5.12 -18.76
CA ALA A 129 -13.01 -4.31 -19.37
C ALA A 129 -13.00 -4.35 -20.91
N GLY A 130 -12.12 -5.13 -21.53
CA GLY A 130 -11.97 -5.23 -22.98
C GLY A 130 -11.27 -4.04 -23.63
N ILE A 131 -10.47 -3.29 -22.85
CA ILE A 131 -9.76 -2.09 -23.30
C ILE A 131 -8.27 -2.42 -23.40
N ASP A 132 -7.66 -2.06 -24.51
CA ASP A 132 -6.22 -2.16 -24.69
C ASP A 132 -5.53 -1.05 -23.86
N PRO A 133 -4.68 -1.39 -22.88
CA PRO A 133 -3.93 -0.38 -22.12
C PRO A 133 -3.02 0.49 -22.99
N ASP A 134 -2.53 -0.02 -24.13
CA ASP A 134 -1.65 0.73 -25.02
C ASP A 134 -2.40 1.81 -25.81
N ALA A 135 -3.74 1.75 -25.84
CA ALA A 135 -4.58 2.81 -26.39
C ALA A 135 -4.73 4.03 -25.44
N VAL A 136 -4.29 3.92 -24.18
CA VAL A 136 -4.38 5.02 -23.21
C VAL A 136 -3.19 5.94 -23.35
N ALA A 137 -3.43 7.19 -23.73
CA ALA A 137 -2.41 8.24 -23.76
C ALA A 137 -1.93 8.54 -22.32
N ARG A 138 -0.61 8.47 -22.06
CA ARG A 138 -0.06 8.64 -20.72
C ARG A 138 1.05 9.67 -20.63
N VAL A 139 1.09 10.39 -19.49
CA VAL A 139 2.23 11.15 -18.99
C VAL A 139 2.84 10.34 -17.85
N THR A 140 4.14 10.00 -17.94
CA THR A 140 4.79 9.01 -17.07
C THR A 140 5.98 9.53 -16.27
N ASP A 141 6.39 10.76 -16.52
CA ASP A 141 7.61 11.40 -16.02
C ASP A 141 7.36 12.43 -14.91
N ARG A 142 6.09 12.59 -14.50
CA ARG A 142 5.70 13.54 -13.46
C ARG A 142 5.47 12.84 -12.13
N SER A 143 5.83 13.53 -11.05
CA SER A 143 5.43 13.15 -9.71
C SER A 143 3.90 13.25 -9.53
N MET A 144 3.40 12.62 -8.49
CA MET A 144 1.99 12.67 -8.14
C MET A 144 1.53 14.11 -7.85
N ALA A 145 2.35 14.91 -7.19
CA ALA A 145 2.05 16.31 -6.91
C ALA A 145 1.98 17.15 -8.18
N GLU A 146 2.88 16.94 -9.15
CA GLU A 146 2.85 17.63 -10.45
C GLU A 146 1.62 17.20 -11.27
N ASN A 147 1.25 15.93 -11.27
CA ASN A 147 0.04 15.43 -11.89
C ASN A 147 -1.23 16.08 -11.29
N ALA A 148 -1.30 16.18 -9.95
CA ALA A 148 -2.40 16.84 -9.26
C ALA A 148 -2.51 18.33 -9.64
N ALA A 149 -1.38 19.04 -9.68
CA ALA A 149 -1.34 20.43 -10.11
C ALA A 149 -1.78 20.59 -11.59
N ALA A 150 -1.39 19.65 -12.46
CA ALA A 150 -1.77 19.67 -13.87
C ALA A 150 -3.29 19.42 -14.06
N VAL A 151 -3.89 18.51 -13.27
CA VAL A 151 -5.35 18.30 -13.25
C VAL A 151 -6.06 19.57 -12.77
N ALA A 152 -5.60 20.17 -11.66
CA ALA A 152 -6.17 21.40 -11.12
C ALA A 152 -6.12 22.56 -12.14
N ALA A 153 -5.02 22.67 -12.88
CA ALA A 153 -4.85 23.67 -13.95
C ALA A 153 -5.63 23.34 -15.25
N GLY A 154 -6.15 22.11 -15.40
CA GLY A 154 -6.84 21.67 -16.62
C GLY A 154 -5.91 21.38 -17.79
N THR A 155 -4.61 21.12 -17.53
CA THR A 155 -3.61 20.74 -18.53
C THR A 155 -3.37 19.22 -18.59
N LEU A 156 -4.03 18.47 -17.72
CA LEU A 156 -4.10 17.02 -17.69
C LEU A 156 -5.55 16.60 -17.39
N ASP A 157 -6.06 15.62 -18.13
CA ASP A 157 -7.47 15.21 -18.01
C ASP A 157 -7.73 14.44 -16.71
N VAL A 158 -6.85 13.49 -16.40
CA VAL A 158 -7.02 12.57 -15.26
C VAL A 158 -5.65 12.14 -14.72
N ALA A 159 -5.55 11.92 -13.42
CA ALA A 159 -4.33 11.44 -12.78
C ALA A 159 -4.59 10.28 -11.81
N GLN A 160 -3.61 9.37 -11.68
CA GLN A 160 -3.58 8.40 -10.59
C GLN A 160 -2.99 9.07 -9.34
N LEU A 161 -3.79 9.18 -8.30
CA LEU A 161 -3.42 9.82 -7.03
C LEU A 161 -3.87 8.94 -5.85
N PHE A 162 -3.24 9.12 -4.68
CA PHE A 162 -3.70 8.54 -3.42
C PHE A 162 -3.96 9.61 -2.36
N GLU A 163 -4.56 9.20 -1.24
CA GLU A 163 -4.88 10.08 -0.12
C GLU A 163 -3.63 10.49 0.71
N PRO A 164 -3.60 11.70 1.30
CA PRO A 164 -4.72 12.64 1.46
C PRO A 164 -4.86 13.65 0.30
N LEU A 165 -4.07 13.53 -0.76
CA LEU A 165 -4.04 14.49 -1.87
C LEU A 165 -5.40 14.57 -2.59
N VAL A 166 -6.09 13.43 -2.76
CA VAL A 166 -7.43 13.39 -3.37
C VAL A 166 -8.44 14.18 -2.55
N SER A 167 -8.48 13.94 -1.23
CA SER A 167 -9.36 14.68 -0.31
C SER A 167 -9.03 16.18 -0.27
N ALA A 168 -7.74 16.53 -0.29
CA ALA A 168 -7.31 17.94 -0.34
C ALA A 168 -7.77 18.65 -1.64
N MET A 169 -7.66 17.97 -2.79
CA MET A 169 -8.15 18.51 -4.07
C MET A 169 -9.67 18.68 -4.07
N GLU A 170 -10.43 17.75 -3.48
CA GLU A 170 -11.88 17.87 -3.39
C GLU A 170 -12.32 18.99 -2.44
N ILE A 171 -11.63 19.16 -1.31
CA ILE A 171 -11.88 20.29 -0.38
C ILE A 171 -11.62 21.63 -1.08
N ALA A 172 -10.55 21.70 -1.85
CA ALA A 172 -10.19 22.90 -2.62
C ALA A 172 -11.05 23.09 -3.89
N GLY A 173 -11.90 22.12 -4.28
CA GLY A 173 -12.69 22.16 -5.51
C GLY A 173 -11.85 22.11 -6.79
N THR A 174 -10.64 21.57 -6.72
CA THR A 174 -9.68 21.51 -7.84
C THR A 174 -9.56 20.13 -8.48
N GLY A 175 -10.16 19.10 -7.89
CA GLY A 175 -10.20 17.75 -8.42
C GLY A 175 -11.25 16.89 -7.71
N HIS A 176 -11.69 15.82 -8.38
CA HIS A 176 -12.71 14.89 -7.90
C HIS A 176 -12.32 13.48 -8.24
N ALA A 177 -12.50 12.55 -7.27
CA ALA A 177 -12.32 11.12 -7.53
C ALA A 177 -13.41 10.63 -8.49
N TRP A 178 -12.98 10.08 -9.65
CA TRP A 178 -13.86 9.47 -10.64
C TRP A 178 -13.97 7.95 -10.45
N TYR A 179 -12.86 7.33 -10.03
CA TYR A 179 -12.79 5.88 -9.87
C TYR A 179 -11.84 5.55 -8.73
N ALA A 180 -12.29 4.70 -7.81
CA ALA A 180 -11.45 4.14 -6.75
C ALA A 180 -10.90 2.80 -7.23
N GLN A 181 -9.58 2.65 -7.33
CA GLN A 181 -8.98 1.39 -7.77
C GLN A 181 -9.24 0.23 -6.78
N ALA A 182 -9.54 0.53 -5.52
CA ALA A 182 -10.00 -0.46 -4.54
C ALA A 182 -11.29 -1.20 -4.97
N SER A 183 -12.10 -0.61 -5.87
CA SER A 183 -13.35 -1.24 -6.35
C SER A 183 -13.13 -2.56 -7.11
N ARG A 184 -11.88 -2.86 -7.54
CA ARG A 184 -11.55 -4.17 -8.12
C ARG A 184 -11.59 -5.32 -7.11
N GLY A 185 -11.68 -5.02 -5.81
CA GLY A 185 -11.64 -5.99 -4.71
C GLY A 185 -10.24 -6.20 -4.15
N ALA A 186 -10.11 -7.21 -3.28
CA ALA A 186 -8.87 -7.46 -2.55
C ALA A 186 -7.65 -7.56 -3.48
N THR A 187 -6.64 -6.73 -3.19
CA THR A 187 -5.39 -6.66 -3.94
C THR A 187 -4.27 -6.37 -2.93
N SER A 188 -3.28 -7.24 -2.86
CA SER A 188 -2.21 -7.09 -1.89
C SER A 188 -1.35 -5.86 -2.18
N TYR A 189 -1.34 -4.92 -1.25
CA TYR A 189 -0.66 -3.64 -1.42
C TYR A 189 0.42 -3.36 -0.38
N THR A 190 0.23 -3.82 0.89
CA THR A 190 1.25 -3.66 1.93
C THR A 190 1.12 -4.71 3.03
N ALA A 191 2.26 -5.29 3.39
CA ALA A 191 2.43 -6.21 4.50
C ALA A 191 3.82 -6.01 5.12
N PHE A 192 4.10 -6.66 6.25
CA PHE A 192 5.46 -6.87 6.71
C PHE A 192 6.18 -7.85 5.78
N TYR A 193 7.48 -7.68 5.65
CA TYR A 193 8.36 -8.64 5.03
C TYR A 193 9.76 -8.64 5.64
N GLY A 194 10.40 -9.80 5.60
CA GLY A 194 11.76 -10.00 6.08
C GLY A 194 12.45 -11.12 5.32
N ARG A 195 13.72 -11.33 5.61
CA ARG A 195 14.46 -12.51 5.13
C ARG A 195 14.02 -13.72 5.93
N LEU A 196 13.88 -14.87 5.26
CA LEU A 196 13.41 -16.11 5.88
C LEU A 196 14.28 -16.54 7.07
N ASP A 197 15.61 -16.46 6.95
CA ASP A 197 16.54 -16.76 8.02
C ASP A 197 16.39 -15.84 9.26
N VAL A 198 16.11 -14.55 9.03
CA VAL A 198 15.84 -13.58 10.10
C VAL A 198 14.45 -13.82 10.72
N ILE A 199 13.45 -14.15 9.89
CA ILE A 199 12.13 -14.55 10.37
C ILE A 199 12.22 -15.73 11.31
N GLU A 200 12.99 -16.76 10.96
CA GLU A 200 13.20 -17.94 11.80
C GLU A 200 13.95 -17.58 13.10
N ALA A 201 15.03 -16.80 13.00
CA ALA A 201 15.85 -16.42 14.15
C ALA A 201 15.11 -15.50 15.14
N LYS A 202 14.24 -14.61 14.66
CA LYS A 202 13.49 -13.62 15.46
C LYS A 202 11.98 -13.95 15.54
N ARG A 203 11.58 -15.18 15.26
CA ARG A 203 10.19 -15.62 15.20
C ARG A 203 9.33 -15.14 16.38
N PRO A 204 9.73 -15.31 17.67
CA PRO A 204 8.93 -14.85 18.79
C PRO A 204 8.66 -13.34 18.76
N ALA A 205 9.62 -12.55 18.31
CA ALA A 205 9.47 -11.09 18.18
C ALA A 205 8.48 -10.72 17.06
N PHE A 206 8.54 -11.41 15.91
CA PHE A 206 7.65 -11.12 14.79
C PHE A 206 6.22 -11.61 15.04
N GLU A 207 6.05 -12.74 15.70
CA GLU A 207 4.73 -13.19 16.19
C GLU A 207 4.14 -12.16 17.18
N ALA A 208 4.94 -11.62 18.10
CA ALA A 208 4.52 -10.56 19.01
C ALA A 208 4.14 -9.26 18.25
N MET A 209 4.90 -8.89 17.23
CA MET A 209 4.54 -7.74 16.38
C MET A 209 3.23 -7.96 15.62
N VAL A 210 2.96 -9.18 15.17
CA VAL A 210 1.68 -9.50 14.52
C VAL A 210 0.51 -9.40 15.51
N ARG A 211 0.67 -9.82 16.77
CA ARG A 211 -0.36 -9.62 17.82
C ARG A 211 -0.61 -8.14 18.08
N GLY A 212 0.44 -7.35 18.25
CA GLY A 212 0.32 -5.89 18.40
C GLY A 212 -0.34 -5.23 17.19
N LEU A 213 -0.03 -5.70 16.00
CA LEU A 213 -0.67 -5.24 14.76
C LEU A 213 -2.16 -5.62 14.74
N ALA A 214 -2.53 -6.85 15.10
CA ALA A 214 -3.93 -7.30 15.16
C ALA A 214 -4.75 -6.45 16.14
N ALA A 215 -4.22 -6.21 17.34
CA ALA A 215 -4.86 -5.32 18.32
C ALA A 215 -5.03 -3.88 17.78
N THR A 216 -4.04 -3.41 17.00
CA THR A 216 -4.10 -2.08 16.36
C THR A 216 -5.14 -2.05 15.26
N LEU A 217 -5.23 -3.06 14.40
CA LEU A 217 -6.22 -3.13 13.33
C LEU A 217 -7.64 -3.19 13.89
N ALA A 218 -7.87 -3.93 14.98
CA ALA A 218 -9.16 -3.95 15.66
C ALA A 218 -9.56 -2.56 16.18
N TRP A 219 -8.64 -1.87 16.88
CA TRP A 219 -8.88 -0.48 17.30
C TRP A 219 -9.10 0.44 16.10
N PHE A 220 -8.31 0.31 15.05
CA PHE A 220 -8.35 1.16 13.86
C PHE A 220 -9.70 1.03 13.11
N ALA A 221 -10.35 -0.12 13.17
CA ALA A 221 -11.66 -0.34 12.59
C ALA A 221 -12.78 0.43 13.32
N GLU A 222 -12.64 0.65 14.63
CA GLU A 222 -13.65 1.26 15.50
C GLU A 222 -13.40 2.75 15.81
N ALA A 223 -12.12 3.15 15.88
CA ALA A 223 -11.73 4.51 16.25
C ALA A 223 -12.24 5.57 15.27
N GLY A 224 -12.58 6.76 15.75
CA GLY A 224 -12.96 7.88 14.89
C GLY A 224 -11.80 8.36 14.01
N ALA A 225 -12.09 8.86 12.81
CA ALA A 225 -11.04 9.34 11.91
C ALA A 225 -10.17 10.43 12.53
N ALA A 226 -10.76 11.36 13.30
CA ALA A 226 -10.02 12.40 13.99
C ALA A 226 -9.07 11.86 15.07
N GLU A 227 -9.47 10.78 15.76
CA GLU A 227 -8.63 10.08 16.74
C GLU A 227 -7.45 9.39 16.05
N ILE A 228 -7.70 8.68 14.94
CA ILE A 228 -6.66 8.05 14.14
C ILE A 228 -5.66 9.08 13.65
N VAL A 229 -6.14 10.19 13.05
CA VAL A 229 -5.30 11.28 12.55
C VAL A 229 -4.47 11.90 13.68
N SER A 230 -5.07 12.12 14.86
CA SER A 230 -4.33 12.65 16.02
C SER A 230 -3.23 11.68 16.48
N THR A 231 -3.51 10.37 16.48
CA THR A 231 -2.57 9.31 16.87
C THR A 231 -1.35 9.25 15.95
N ILE A 232 -1.56 9.37 14.64
CA ILE A 232 -0.47 9.25 13.66
C ILE A 232 0.21 10.57 13.31
N ALA A 233 -0.37 11.71 13.71
CA ALA A 233 0.15 13.05 13.39
C ALA A 233 1.65 13.26 13.69
N PRO A 234 2.24 12.69 14.76
CA PRO A 234 3.68 12.82 15.02
C PRO A 234 4.59 12.30 13.91
N PHE A 235 4.08 11.42 13.03
CA PHE A 235 4.84 10.89 11.90
C PHE A 235 4.69 11.73 10.62
N PHE A 236 3.77 12.69 10.57
CA PHE A 236 3.45 13.46 9.37
C PHE A 236 3.59 14.97 9.62
N GLU A 237 4.73 15.51 9.22
CA GLU A 237 4.93 16.96 9.28
C GLU A 237 3.96 17.67 8.31
N GLY A 238 3.31 18.75 8.79
CA GLY A 238 2.39 19.55 7.98
C GLY A 238 1.09 18.85 7.56
N LEU A 239 0.69 17.77 8.27
CA LEU A 239 -0.52 17.01 7.94
C LEU A 239 -1.77 17.90 7.99
N ASP A 240 -2.44 18.04 6.83
CA ASP A 240 -3.79 18.60 6.79
C ASP A 240 -4.75 17.61 7.46
N ARG A 241 -5.21 17.97 8.67
CA ARG A 241 -6.02 17.07 9.50
C ARG A 241 -7.41 16.84 8.92
N GLU A 242 -7.99 17.82 8.23
CA GLU A 242 -9.31 17.69 7.62
C GLU A 242 -9.23 16.73 6.42
N ALA A 243 -8.29 16.97 5.52
CA ALA A 243 -8.06 16.08 4.39
C ALA A 243 -7.69 14.65 4.84
N ALA A 244 -6.85 14.52 5.88
CA ALA A 244 -6.46 13.22 6.42
C ALA A 244 -7.64 12.48 7.08
N ALA A 245 -8.52 13.16 7.81
CA ALA A 245 -9.70 12.52 8.40
C ALA A 245 -10.67 12.03 7.32
N ARG A 246 -10.92 12.85 6.30
CA ARG A 246 -11.74 12.47 5.14
C ARG A 246 -11.14 11.27 4.40
N ALA A 247 -9.83 11.25 4.24
CA ALA A 247 -9.08 10.16 3.63
C ALA A 247 -9.18 8.85 4.43
N VAL A 248 -9.09 8.92 5.76
CA VAL A 248 -9.26 7.76 6.65
C VAL A 248 -10.66 7.16 6.49
N ASP A 249 -11.70 8.00 6.53
CA ASP A 249 -13.07 7.52 6.36
C ASP A 249 -13.29 6.89 4.97
N ARG A 250 -12.75 7.51 3.92
CA ARG A 250 -12.83 6.98 2.55
C ARG A 250 -12.11 5.64 2.41
N TYR A 251 -10.88 5.52 2.87
CA TYR A 251 -10.13 4.27 2.81
C TYR A 251 -10.79 3.14 3.59
N ARG A 252 -11.39 3.46 4.75
CA ARG A 252 -12.17 2.51 5.53
C ARG A 252 -13.40 2.03 4.76
N ALA A 253 -14.19 2.96 4.21
CA ALA A 253 -15.38 2.63 3.42
C ALA A 253 -15.06 1.77 2.18
N LEU A 254 -13.86 1.92 1.62
CA LEU A 254 -13.37 1.15 0.47
C LEU A 254 -12.70 -0.17 0.86
N GLY A 255 -12.54 -0.47 2.15
CA GLY A 255 -11.86 -1.68 2.60
C GLY A 255 -10.37 -1.73 2.21
N VAL A 256 -9.69 -0.58 2.16
CA VAL A 256 -8.26 -0.50 1.83
C VAL A 256 -7.43 -1.21 2.90
N TRP A 257 -7.80 -1.06 4.17
CA TRP A 257 -7.16 -1.76 5.28
C TRP A 257 -7.91 -3.02 5.66
N THR A 258 -7.16 -4.10 5.89
CA THR A 258 -7.73 -5.31 6.48
C THR A 258 -7.99 -5.12 7.97
N THR A 259 -8.91 -5.90 8.52
CA THR A 259 -9.15 -6.00 9.97
C THR A 259 -8.47 -7.23 10.59
N ASP A 260 -7.94 -8.13 9.76
CA ASP A 260 -7.22 -9.35 10.15
C ASP A 260 -5.86 -9.36 9.45
N PRO A 261 -4.74 -9.49 10.18
CA PRO A 261 -3.42 -9.52 9.57
C PRO A 261 -3.07 -10.84 8.85
N ARG A 262 -3.98 -11.82 8.80
CA ARG A 262 -3.83 -13.00 7.93
C ARG A 262 -3.83 -12.55 6.47
N PHE A 263 -2.97 -13.18 5.70
CA PHE A 263 -2.78 -12.78 4.30
C PHE A 263 -3.87 -13.43 3.43
N PRO A 264 -4.72 -12.66 2.73
CA PRO A 264 -5.73 -13.23 1.83
C PRO A 264 -5.04 -13.77 0.56
N PRO A 265 -5.12 -15.08 0.27
CA PRO A 265 -4.47 -15.67 -0.91
C PRO A 265 -4.94 -15.04 -2.22
N GLU A 266 -6.21 -14.69 -2.32
CA GLU A 266 -6.81 -14.06 -3.50
C GLU A 266 -6.27 -12.64 -3.77
N ALA A 267 -5.89 -11.91 -2.71
CA ALA A 267 -5.31 -10.58 -2.86
C ALA A 267 -3.89 -10.63 -3.47
N LEU A 268 -3.10 -11.63 -3.09
CA LEU A 268 -1.78 -11.85 -3.69
C LEU A 268 -1.93 -12.36 -5.12
N ALA A 269 -2.79 -13.35 -5.35
CA ALA A 269 -3.02 -13.92 -6.69
C ALA A 269 -3.47 -12.85 -7.69
N ARG A 270 -4.27 -11.87 -7.26
CA ARG A 270 -4.67 -10.74 -8.11
C ARG A 270 -3.48 -9.85 -8.47
N LEU A 271 -2.61 -9.53 -7.51
CA LEU A 271 -1.41 -8.73 -7.79
C LEU A 271 -0.46 -9.47 -8.75
N GLU A 272 -0.22 -10.76 -8.51
CA GLU A 272 0.59 -11.60 -9.39
C GLU A 272 0.03 -11.63 -10.83
N ALA A 273 -1.28 -11.85 -10.97
CA ALA A 273 -1.94 -11.85 -12.28
C ALA A 273 -1.81 -10.49 -12.99
N ALA A 274 -1.98 -9.39 -12.28
CA ALA A 274 -1.81 -8.04 -12.83
C ALA A 274 -0.38 -7.79 -13.29
N MET A 275 0.62 -8.19 -12.51
CA MET A 275 2.04 -8.02 -12.86
C MET A 275 2.47 -8.91 -14.04
N LEU A 276 1.99 -10.17 -14.09
CA LEU A 276 2.20 -11.07 -15.23
C LEU A 276 1.54 -10.52 -16.50
N SER A 277 0.29 -10.08 -16.40
CA SER A 277 -0.48 -9.46 -17.50
C SER A 277 0.19 -8.20 -18.04
N ALA A 278 0.81 -7.40 -17.17
CA ALA A 278 1.56 -6.19 -17.54
C ALA A 278 2.97 -6.48 -18.09
N GLY A 279 3.42 -7.73 -18.08
CA GLY A 279 4.80 -8.10 -18.44
C GLY A 279 5.85 -7.57 -17.45
N ALA A 280 5.44 -7.20 -16.24
CA ALA A 280 6.34 -6.70 -15.19
C ALA A 280 7.15 -7.81 -14.54
N ILE A 281 6.61 -9.03 -14.54
CA ILE A 281 7.28 -10.29 -14.14
C ILE A 281 6.95 -11.37 -15.15
N THR A 282 7.80 -12.38 -15.23
CA THR A 282 7.62 -13.59 -16.07
C THR A 282 7.27 -14.82 -15.24
N HIS A 283 7.54 -14.76 -13.92
CA HIS A 283 7.28 -15.82 -12.97
C HIS A 283 6.66 -15.27 -11.67
N ALA A 284 5.69 -15.98 -11.13
CA ALA A 284 5.10 -15.70 -9.83
C ALA A 284 5.34 -16.89 -8.89
N PRO A 285 5.93 -16.67 -7.70
CA PRO A 285 6.23 -17.74 -6.74
C PRO A 285 4.98 -18.35 -6.10
N GLY A 286 3.84 -17.68 -6.23
CA GLY A 286 2.60 -18.06 -5.58
C GLY A 286 2.61 -17.86 -4.07
N PHE A 287 1.47 -18.13 -3.43
CA PHE A 287 1.28 -17.86 -2.00
C PHE A 287 2.31 -18.60 -1.13
N ALA A 288 2.47 -19.90 -1.29
CA ALA A 288 3.39 -20.71 -0.49
C ALA A 288 4.87 -20.33 -0.68
N GLY A 289 5.24 -19.80 -1.85
CA GLY A 289 6.60 -19.36 -2.13
C GLY A 289 6.91 -17.96 -1.59
N LEU A 290 5.88 -17.14 -1.31
CA LEU A 290 6.07 -15.75 -0.94
C LEU A 290 5.64 -15.40 0.48
N VAL A 291 4.70 -16.14 1.09
CA VAL A 291 4.12 -15.83 2.39
C VAL A 291 4.60 -16.82 3.46
N ALA A 292 5.18 -16.29 4.54
CA ALA A 292 5.46 -17.01 5.76
C ALA A 292 4.18 -17.02 6.62
N GLU A 293 3.16 -17.79 6.17
CA GLU A 293 1.83 -17.82 6.77
C GLU A 293 1.86 -18.28 8.22
N ASP A 294 2.76 -19.19 8.57
CA ASP A 294 2.88 -19.79 9.90
C ASP A 294 3.25 -18.75 10.98
N VAL A 295 3.94 -17.64 10.64
CA VAL A 295 4.21 -16.55 11.57
C VAL A 295 2.90 -15.91 12.04
N THR A 296 2.03 -15.57 11.08
CA THR A 296 0.74 -14.95 11.40
C THR A 296 -0.23 -15.93 12.03
N ALA A 297 -0.26 -17.19 11.55
CA ALA A 297 -1.14 -18.23 12.09
C ALA A 297 -0.82 -18.55 13.56
N ARG A 298 0.45 -18.68 13.92
CA ARG A 298 0.88 -18.92 15.32
C ARG A 298 0.64 -17.72 16.22
N ALA A 299 0.92 -16.50 15.71
CA ALA A 299 0.68 -15.27 16.47
C ALA A 299 -0.79 -15.11 16.88
N LEU A 300 -1.72 -15.58 16.05
CA LEU A 300 -3.17 -15.44 16.23
C LEU A 300 -3.85 -16.75 16.65
N ALA A 301 -3.07 -17.75 17.01
CA ALA A 301 -3.62 -18.97 17.62
C ALA A 301 -4.26 -18.62 18.98
N PRO A 302 -5.42 -19.24 19.33
CA PRO A 302 -6.12 -18.99 20.58
C PRO A 302 -5.31 -19.45 21.82
#